data_8202fdb4dbbeecc0c9def2aa4ecb4b2c
#
_entry.id   8202fdb4dbbeecc0c9def2aa4ecb4b2c
#
_cell.length_a   1.000
_cell.length_b   1.000
_cell.length_c   1.000
_cell.angle_alpha   90.00
_cell.angle_beta   90.00
_cell.angle_gamma   90.00
#
_symmetry.space_group_name_H-M   'P 1'
#
loop_
_entity.id
_entity.type
_entity.pdbx_description
1 polymer ?
#
loop_
_entity_poly.entity_id
_entity_poly.type
_entity_poly.pdbx_seq_one_letter_code
_entity_poly.pdbx_strand_id
1 'polypeptide(L)'
;MIELRKRLDFLTSVVEGILASVELDEILYVIMSGITSGEGLGFHRSFVFLLDESERLLTCKLAVGPASEREAHRIWEEMEAQAIDLPGLLRSYRAIRHEPGAWRLMRRMSGLAVSGRRLAGRPRPSRGRLPATLSLEQLVLRCLAGRAPLADNRCRVTFRPPGGGRPLEFHRFALVPLHRGRDVVGAILADNVFAGGREVDAQDVESLRGVSNLVTLAIDRARLYERMRRLAELDGLTGLLNRRICDEQLGRLLDESVRRGEPLSLVLLDLDNFKPINDHCGHPVGDDVLREVGRALRAGLRAVDLSVRYGGDEFAVVLTRTRLADALRVAEKLCRRVRAIRLSRVPGLRVSVSAGVACSAQGFVEPAALTAAADQALYRAKREGRDRAAPASAAPGVPRREGARG
;
A
#
# COMPACT_ATOMS: atom_id res chain seq x y z
N MET A 1 16.41 3.63 -39.04
CA MET A 1 15.03 3.09 -39.10
C MET A 1 14.81 1.99 -38.04
N ILE A 2 15.66 0.99 -37.95
CA ILE A 2 15.54 -0.15 -36.98
C ILE A 2 15.52 0.36 -35.53
N GLU A 3 16.43 1.25 -35.17
CA GLU A 3 16.53 1.81 -33.80
C GLU A 3 15.28 2.64 -33.39
N LEU A 4 14.73 3.43 -34.34
CA LEU A 4 13.51 4.20 -34.08
C LEU A 4 12.29 3.29 -33.86
N ARG A 5 12.21 2.18 -34.60
CA ARG A 5 11.15 1.19 -34.47
C ARG A 5 11.21 0.50 -33.11
N LYS A 6 12.38 0.04 -32.66
CA LYS A 6 12.58 -0.57 -31.34
C LYS A 6 12.11 0.36 -30.20
N ARG A 7 12.46 1.64 -30.29
CA ARG A 7 12.05 2.63 -29.28
C ARG A 7 10.54 2.88 -29.29
N LEU A 8 9.92 2.86 -30.46
CA LEU A 8 8.46 3.01 -30.58
C LEU A 8 7.75 1.79 -29.99
N ASP A 9 8.23 0.58 -30.31
CA ASP A 9 7.71 -0.67 -29.78
C ASP A 9 7.86 -0.71 -28.25
N PHE A 10 9.01 -0.26 -27.71
CA PHE A 10 9.22 -0.13 -26.27
C PHE A 10 8.21 0.85 -25.63
N LEU A 11 8.04 2.06 -26.17
CA LEU A 11 7.07 3.02 -25.63
C LEU A 11 5.64 2.49 -25.69
N THR A 12 5.29 1.75 -26.73
CA THR A 12 3.99 1.08 -26.87
C THR A 12 3.80 0.04 -25.76
N SER A 13 4.79 -0.82 -25.51
CA SER A 13 4.77 -1.80 -24.43
C SER A 13 4.67 -1.17 -23.03
N VAL A 14 5.32 -0.02 -22.83
CA VAL A 14 5.18 0.76 -21.60
C VAL A 14 3.74 1.26 -21.40
N VAL A 15 3.13 1.81 -22.46
CA VAL A 15 1.73 2.28 -22.42
C VAL A 15 0.79 1.10 -22.14
N GLU A 16 0.96 -0.02 -22.83
CA GLU A 16 0.18 -1.24 -22.58
C GLU A 16 0.34 -1.73 -21.14
N GLY A 17 1.56 -1.69 -20.58
CA GLY A 17 1.83 -2.01 -19.18
C GLY A 17 1.08 -1.11 -18.21
N ILE A 18 1.06 0.21 -18.48
CA ILE A 18 0.28 1.17 -17.69
C ILE A 18 -1.22 0.87 -17.77
N LEU A 19 -1.72 0.41 -18.89
CA LEU A 19 -3.14 0.07 -19.07
C LEU A 19 -3.53 -1.28 -18.45
N ALA A 20 -2.61 -2.24 -18.42
CA ALA A 20 -2.85 -3.61 -17.98
C ALA A 20 -2.90 -3.78 -16.45
N SER A 21 -2.34 -2.85 -15.67
CA SER A 21 -2.35 -2.90 -14.21
C SER A 21 -2.76 -1.55 -13.61
N VAL A 22 -3.32 -1.61 -12.40
CA VAL A 22 -3.58 -0.45 -11.53
C VAL A 22 -2.61 -0.39 -10.36
N GLU A 23 -1.83 -1.44 -10.14
CA GLU A 23 -0.81 -1.49 -9.09
C GLU A 23 0.46 -0.76 -9.54
N LEU A 24 0.81 0.32 -8.84
CA LEU A 24 1.97 1.15 -9.18
C LEU A 24 3.27 0.33 -9.28
N ASP A 25 3.48 -0.62 -8.37
CA ASP A 25 4.71 -1.42 -8.32
C ASP A 25 4.84 -2.35 -9.54
N GLU A 26 3.74 -2.92 -10.03
CA GLU A 26 3.72 -3.70 -11.28
C GLU A 26 4.07 -2.82 -12.49
N ILE A 27 3.46 -1.64 -12.59
CA ILE A 27 3.70 -0.70 -13.68
C ILE A 27 5.15 -0.24 -13.67
N LEU A 28 5.68 0.14 -12.51
CA LEU A 28 7.07 0.56 -12.37
C LEU A 28 8.03 -0.56 -12.77
N TYR A 29 7.76 -1.81 -12.37
CA TYR A 29 8.61 -2.94 -12.73
C TYR A 29 8.68 -3.14 -14.25
N VAL A 30 7.55 -3.09 -14.96
CA VAL A 30 7.51 -3.20 -16.42
C VAL A 30 8.33 -2.08 -17.08
N ILE A 31 8.13 -0.84 -16.65
CA ILE A 31 8.84 0.32 -17.22
C ILE A 31 10.34 0.21 -16.94
N MET A 32 10.73 -0.09 -15.70
CA MET A 32 12.14 -0.15 -15.31
C MET A 32 12.86 -1.33 -15.98
N SER A 33 12.18 -2.46 -16.17
CA SER A 33 12.68 -3.61 -16.94
C SER A 33 12.89 -3.25 -18.40
N GLY A 34 11.97 -2.51 -19.00
CA GLY A 34 12.13 -2.02 -20.36
C GLY A 34 13.29 -1.04 -20.55
N ILE A 35 13.62 -0.22 -19.55
CA ILE A 35 14.83 0.64 -19.57
C ILE A 35 16.10 -0.22 -19.64
N THR A 36 16.11 -1.39 -19.00
CA THR A 36 17.28 -2.26 -18.93
C THR A 36 17.31 -3.35 -20.01
N SER A 37 16.23 -3.59 -20.73
CA SER A 37 16.20 -4.58 -21.80
C SER A 37 16.95 -4.13 -23.04
N GLY A 38 17.54 -5.07 -23.77
CA GLY A 38 18.22 -4.82 -25.04
C GLY A 38 17.28 -4.36 -26.17
N GLU A 39 16.00 -4.70 -26.08
CA GLU A 39 14.95 -4.23 -26.98
C GLU A 39 14.41 -2.85 -26.58
N GLY A 40 14.67 -2.40 -25.34
CA GLY A 40 14.29 -1.09 -24.84
C GLY A 40 15.40 -0.05 -24.98
N LEU A 41 15.83 0.53 -23.86
CA LEU A 41 16.89 1.55 -23.85
C LEU A 41 18.30 0.98 -23.64
N GLY A 42 18.43 -0.28 -23.25
CA GLY A 42 19.69 -1.00 -23.14
C GLY A 42 20.63 -0.49 -22.03
N PHE A 43 20.09 0.11 -20.97
CA PHE A 43 20.87 0.45 -19.78
C PHE A 43 21.15 -0.80 -18.95
N HIS A 44 22.27 -0.83 -18.23
CA HIS A 44 22.58 -1.94 -17.32
C HIS A 44 21.66 -1.99 -16.11
N ARG A 45 21.36 -0.84 -15.53
CA ARG A 45 20.51 -0.71 -14.34
C ARG A 45 19.60 0.48 -14.44
N SER A 46 18.45 0.39 -13.77
CA SER A 46 17.49 1.47 -13.65
C SER A 46 16.97 1.59 -12.22
N PHE A 47 16.72 2.82 -11.77
CA PHE A 47 16.29 3.16 -10.42
C PHE A 47 15.21 4.21 -10.49
N VAL A 48 14.13 4.03 -9.76
CA VAL A 48 13.12 5.07 -9.57
C VAL A 48 13.08 5.50 -8.11
N PHE A 49 13.20 6.80 -7.92
CA PHE A 49 13.11 7.46 -6.62
C PHE A 49 11.78 8.22 -6.57
N LEU A 50 11.01 8.03 -5.51
CA LEU A 50 9.76 8.73 -5.29
C LEU A 50 9.80 9.52 -4.00
N LEU A 51 9.20 10.72 -4.04
CA LEU A 51 9.01 11.56 -2.86
C LEU A 51 7.75 11.12 -2.11
N ASP A 52 7.92 10.74 -0.85
CA ASP A 52 6.81 10.60 0.08
C ASP A 52 6.32 12.00 0.47
N GLU A 53 5.05 12.30 0.16
CA GLU A 53 4.47 13.62 0.41
C GLU A 53 4.25 13.87 1.91
N SER A 54 4.04 12.83 2.72
CA SER A 54 3.80 12.93 4.16
C SER A 54 5.09 13.17 4.93
N GLU A 55 6.14 12.44 4.61
CA GLU A 55 7.43 12.51 5.29
C GLU A 55 8.39 13.51 4.63
N ARG A 56 8.07 13.96 3.42
CA ARG A 56 8.97 14.76 2.56
C ARG A 56 10.33 14.11 2.38
N LEU A 57 10.31 12.79 2.23
CA LEU A 57 11.49 11.96 2.10
C LEU A 57 11.50 11.32 0.71
N LEU A 58 12.59 11.48 -0.04
CA LEU A 58 12.78 10.79 -1.29
C LEU A 58 13.50 9.47 -1.02
N THR A 59 12.89 8.37 -1.44
CA THR A 59 13.43 7.01 -1.27
C THR A 59 13.52 6.28 -2.59
N CYS A 60 14.37 5.25 -2.68
CA CYS A 60 14.38 4.35 -3.82
C CYS A 60 13.15 3.43 -3.73
N LYS A 61 12.23 3.59 -4.67
CA LYS A 61 10.99 2.80 -4.73
C LYS A 61 11.21 1.47 -5.42
N LEU A 62 12.01 1.46 -6.50
CA LEU A 62 12.35 0.26 -7.25
C LEU A 62 13.72 0.41 -7.90
N ALA A 63 14.47 -0.70 -7.95
CA ALA A 63 15.74 -0.82 -8.66
C ALA A 63 15.74 -2.13 -9.45
N VAL A 64 16.01 -2.05 -10.75
CA VAL A 64 16.03 -3.19 -11.69
C VAL A 64 17.41 -3.28 -12.34
N GLY A 65 17.89 -4.51 -12.52
CA GLY A 65 19.19 -4.82 -13.10
C GLY A 65 20.13 -5.54 -12.13
N PRO A 66 21.30 -5.94 -12.58
CA PRO A 66 22.25 -6.70 -11.79
C PRO A 66 22.90 -5.86 -10.68
N ALA A 67 23.11 -6.47 -9.53
CA ALA A 67 23.80 -5.86 -8.39
C ALA A 67 25.34 -6.01 -8.48
N SER A 68 25.84 -6.85 -9.39
CA SER A 68 27.27 -7.11 -9.62
C SER A 68 27.53 -7.57 -11.05
N GLU A 69 28.78 -7.45 -11.50
CA GLU A 69 29.19 -7.86 -12.84
C GLU A 69 28.98 -9.37 -13.10
N ARG A 70 29.21 -10.22 -12.09
CA ARG A 70 28.91 -11.66 -12.18
C ARG A 70 27.42 -11.96 -12.40
N GLU A 71 26.58 -11.18 -11.77
CA GLU A 71 25.12 -11.29 -11.94
C GLU A 71 24.68 -10.77 -13.31
N ALA A 72 25.36 -9.72 -13.82
CA ALA A 72 25.11 -9.17 -15.15
C ALA A 72 25.33 -10.23 -16.24
N HIS A 73 26.46 -10.93 -16.24
CA HIS A 73 26.75 -11.99 -17.22
C HIS A 73 25.65 -13.06 -17.23
N ARG A 74 25.27 -13.55 -16.05
CA ARG A 74 24.23 -14.58 -15.95
C ARG A 74 22.88 -14.10 -16.48
N ILE A 75 22.44 -12.89 -16.11
CA ILE A 75 21.15 -12.33 -16.54
C ILE A 75 21.16 -12.13 -18.06
N TRP A 76 22.25 -11.65 -18.63
CA TRP A 76 22.34 -11.43 -20.09
C TRP A 76 22.32 -12.74 -20.88
N GLU A 77 23.01 -13.77 -20.42
CA GLU A 77 22.94 -15.12 -21.01
C GLU A 77 21.52 -15.70 -20.95
N GLU A 78 20.80 -15.51 -19.82
CA GLU A 78 19.42 -15.95 -19.65
C GLU A 78 18.43 -15.16 -20.53
N MET A 79 18.66 -13.85 -20.72
CA MET A 79 17.79 -12.98 -21.51
C MET A 79 17.94 -13.19 -23.02
N GLU A 80 19.14 -13.50 -23.49
CA GLU A 80 19.37 -13.88 -24.90
C GLU A 80 18.60 -15.15 -25.30
N ALA A 81 18.31 -16.02 -24.33
CA ALA A 81 17.58 -17.28 -24.54
C ALA A 81 16.05 -17.14 -24.53
N GLN A 82 15.50 -16.02 -24.04
CA GLN A 82 14.04 -15.84 -23.85
C GLN A 82 13.59 -14.45 -24.28
N ALA A 83 12.81 -14.39 -25.37
CA ALA A 83 12.03 -13.19 -25.70
C ALA A 83 10.86 -13.07 -24.69
N ILE A 84 10.99 -12.18 -23.70
CA ILE A 84 9.95 -12.00 -22.66
C ILE A 84 9.01 -10.86 -23.08
N ASP A 85 7.76 -11.19 -23.38
CA ASP A 85 6.68 -10.24 -23.65
C ASP A 85 6.16 -9.54 -22.37
N LEU A 86 5.31 -8.52 -22.53
CA LEU A 86 4.72 -7.79 -21.40
C LEU A 86 3.96 -8.68 -20.41
N PRO A 87 3.08 -9.63 -20.84
CA PRO A 87 2.49 -10.61 -19.94
C PRO A 87 3.53 -11.45 -19.17
N GLY A 88 4.64 -11.78 -19.82
CA GLY A 88 5.77 -12.49 -19.19
C GLY A 88 6.43 -11.67 -18.09
N LEU A 89 6.67 -10.38 -18.32
CA LEU A 89 7.22 -9.46 -17.30
C LEU A 89 6.30 -9.35 -16.08
N LEU A 90 4.98 -9.21 -16.30
CA LEU A 90 4.01 -9.16 -15.20
C LEU A 90 3.95 -10.48 -14.41
N ARG A 91 3.96 -11.63 -15.10
CA ARG A 91 4.05 -12.95 -14.45
C ARG A 91 5.33 -13.09 -13.63
N SER A 92 6.46 -12.70 -14.19
CA SER A 92 7.77 -12.72 -13.51
C SER A 92 7.73 -11.86 -12.25
N TYR A 93 7.23 -10.62 -12.33
CA TYR A 93 7.08 -9.76 -11.17
C TYR A 93 6.25 -10.42 -10.06
N ARG A 94 5.08 -10.94 -10.38
CA ARG A 94 4.17 -11.59 -9.42
C ARG A 94 4.80 -12.82 -8.75
N ALA A 95 5.62 -13.57 -9.49
CA ALA A 95 6.36 -14.70 -8.95
C ALA A 95 7.45 -14.29 -7.97
N ILE A 96 8.23 -13.24 -8.30
CA ILE A 96 9.42 -12.86 -7.52
C ILE A 96 9.16 -11.79 -6.45
N ARG A 97 8.02 -11.08 -6.48
CA ARG A 97 7.76 -9.92 -5.59
C ARG A 97 7.86 -10.26 -4.10
N HIS A 98 7.61 -11.50 -3.72
CA HIS A 98 7.70 -11.98 -2.33
C HIS A 98 8.98 -12.76 -2.02
N GLU A 99 9.86 -12.95 -3.01
CA GLU A 99 11.12 -13.68 -2.83
C GLU A 99 12.24 -12.77 -2.30
N PRO A 100 12.75 -12.98 -1.08
CA PRO A 100 13.80 -12.13 -0.51
C PRO A 100 15.10 -12.13 -1.33
N GLY A 101 15.34 -13.19 -2.13
CA GLY A 101 16.52 -13.33 -2.98
C GLY A 101 16.51 -12.49 -4.25
N ALA A 102 15.35 -12.23 -4.81
CA ALA A 102 15.19 -11.60 -6.13
C ALA A 102 15.60 -10.11 -6.17
N TRP A 103 15.49 -9.41 -5.05
CA TRP A 103 15.67 -7.95 -4.97
C TRP A 103 17.04 -7.53 -4.43
N ARG A 104 18.13 -8.14 -4.93
CA ARG A 104 19.49 -7.85 -4.42
C ARG A 104 19.88 -6.38 -4.60
N LEU A 105 19.66 -5.81 -5.79
CA LEU A 105 19.98 -4.42 -6.08
C LEU A 105 19.12 -3.49 -5.23
N MET A 106 17.81 -3.76 -5.12
CA MET A 106 16.89 -2.98 -4.29
C MET A 106 17.29 -2.99 -2.81
N ARG A 107 17.68 -4.14 -2.26
CA ARG A 107 18.19 -4.23 -0.87
C ARG A 107 19.45 -3.40 -0.64
N ARG A 108 20.31 -3.30 -1.64
CA ARG A 108 21.51 -2.43 -1.56
C ARG A 108 21.16 -0.95 -1.59
N MET A 109 19.99 -0.58 -2.15
CA MET A 109 19.46 0.77 -2.17
C MET A 109 18.61 1.09 -0.93
N SER A 110 18.29 0.11 -0.09
CA SER A 110 17.54 0.32 1.15
C SER A 110 18.31 1.28 2.07
N GLY A 111 17.58 2.23 2.67
CA GLY A 111 18.17 3.27 3.51
C GLY A 111 18.66 4.52 2.77
N LEU A 112 18.55 4.58 1.44
CA LEU A 112 18.65 5.86 0.76
C LEU A 112 17.44 6.72 1.14
N ALA A 113 17.70 7.81 1.86
CA ALA A 113 16.69 8.75 2.29
C ALA A 113 17.20 10.19 2.09
N VAL A 114 16.64 10.88 1.11
CA VAL A 114 17.02 12.28 0.82
C VAL A 114 15.91 13.18 1.31
N SER A 115 16.24 14.05 2.29
CA SER A 115 15.26 14.97 2.87
C SER A 115 14.78 16.00 1.85
N GLY A 116 13.47 16.01 1.59
CA GLY A 116 12.80 16.98 0.72
C GLY A 116 12.88 18.44 1.26
N ARG A 117 13.17 18.64 2.55
CA ARG A 117 13.43 19.98 3.11
C ARG A 117 14.67 20.63 2.48
N ARG A 118 15.66 19.83 2.07
CA ARG A 118 16.83 20.30 1.33
C ARG A 118 16.51 20.73 -0.11
N LEU A 119 15.35 20.31 -0.65
CA LEU A 119 14.85 20.75 -1.96
C LEU A 119 14.27 22.17 -1.91
N ALA A 120 13.80 22.63 -0.76
CA ALA A 120 13.26 23.99 -0.56
C ALA A 120 14.35 25.05 -0.44
N GLY A 121 15.55 24.68 -0.01
CA GLY A 121 16.73 25.55 -0.01
C GLY A 121 17.37 25.50 -1.39
N ARG A 122 16.99 26.44 -2.28
CA ARG A 122 17.47 26.53 -3.67
C ARG A 122 19.00 26.45 -3.77
N PRO A 123 19.64 25.31 -4.11
CA PRO A 123 20.95 25.39 -4.74
C PRO A 123 20.70 26.01 -6.12
N ARG A 124 21.38 27.10 -6.44
CA ARG A 124 21.39 27.65 -7.80
C ARG A 124 21.75 26.50 -8.76
N PRO A 125 21.01 26.30 -9.84
CA PRO A 125 21.40 25.33 -10.86
C PRO A 125 22.80 25.73 -11.34
N SER A 126 23.79 24.97 -10.97
CA SER A 126 25.13 25.15 -11.54
C SER A 126 25.05 24.67 -13.00
N ARG A 127 24.98 25.58 -13.93
CA ARG A 127 25.12 25.34 -15.39
C ARG A 127 26.53 24.86 -15.76
N GLY A 128 27.23 24.18 -14.83
CA GLY A 128 28.60 23.73 -15.02
C GLY A 128 28.68 22.19 -15.07
N ARG A 129 29.82 21.72 -15.57
CA ARG A 129 30.19 20.29 -15.59
C ARG A 129 30.09 19.70 -14.18
N LEU A 130 29.63 18.44 -14.08
CA LEU A 130 29.63 17.72 -12.79
C LEU A 130 31.07 17.55 -12.29
N PRO A 131 31.30 17.57 -10.97
CA PRO A 131 32.61 17.26 -10.40
C PRO A 131 32.97 15.80 -10.69
N ALA A 132 34.27 15.46 -10.59
CA ALA A 132 34.74 14.11 -10.87
C ALA A 132 34.10 13.04 -9.97
N THR A 133 33.70 13.40 -8.76
CA THR A 133 33.03 12.51 -7.80
C THR A 133 31.86 13.21 -7.11
N LEU A 134 30.77 12.45 -6.87
CA LEU A 134 29.58 12.88 -6.13
C LEU A 134 29.00 11.76 -5.29
N SER A 135 28.28 12.08 -4.21
CA SER A 135 27.34 11.10 -3.63
C SER A 135 26.06 11.04 -4.44
N LEU A 136 25.35 9.91 -4.36
CA LEU A 136 24.06 9.76 -5.03
C LEU A 136 23.05 10.79 -4.54
N GLU A 137 23.04 11.08 -3.23
CA GLU A 137 22.16 12.10 -2.64
C GLU A 137 22.41 13.48 -3.25
N GLN A 138 23.68 13.85 -3.42
CA GLN A 138 24.06 15.14 -4.02
C GLN A 138 23.63 15.21 -5.48
N LEU A 139 23.78 14.13 -6.25
CA LEU A 139 23.35 14.06 -7.64
C LEU A 139 21.84 14.23 -7.76
N VAL A 140 21.07 13.46 -6.96
CA VAL A 140 19.61 13.52 -6.96
C VAL A 140 19.12 14.92 -6.55
N LEU A 141 19.68 15.51 -5.49
CA LEU A 141 19.33 16.87 -5.08
C LEU A 141 19.58 17.91 -6.18
N ARG A 142 20.69 17.80 -6.91
CA ARG A 142 20.98 18.71 -8.04
C ARG A 142 19.97 18.58 -9.17
N CYS A 143 19.61 17.35 -9.54
CA CYS A 143 18.60 17.09 -10.57
C CYS A 143 17.24 17.68 -10.20
N LEU A 144 16.77 17.40 -8.99
CA LEU A 144 15.48 17.85 -8.52
C LEU A 144 15.41 19.36 -8.34
N ALA A 145 16.46 19.99 -7.80
CA ALA A 145 16.55 21.43 -7.64
C ALA A 145 16.66 22.17 -8.97
N GLY A 146 17.42 21.62 -9.92
CA GLY A 146 17.57 22.17 -11.27
C GLY A 146 16.35 21.91 -12.16
N ARG A 147 15.49 20.96 -11.79
CA ARG A 147 14.34 20.51 -12.58
C ARG A 147 14.71 20.13 -14.01
N ALA A 148 15.91 19.64 -14.20
CA ALA A 148 16.46 19.32 -15.52
C ALA A 148 17.20 17.99 -15.47
N PRO A 149 17.24 17.23 -16.56
CA PRO A 149 18.06 16.03 -16.67
C PRO A 149 19.54 16.33 -16.41
N LEU A 150 20.22 15.36 -15.81
CA LEU A 150 21.66 15.32 -15.64
C LEU A 150 22.20 14.04 -16.25
N ALA A 151 23.19 14.14 -17.14
CA ALA A 151 23.90 12.98 -17.66
C ALA A 151 25.39 13.25 -17.69
N ASP A 152 26.19 12.22 -17.40
CA ASP A 152 27.63 12.35 -17.41
C ASP A 152 28.30 10.97 -17.61
N ASN A 153 29.34 10.93 -18.43
CA ASN A 153 30.10 9.71 -18.74
C ASN A 153 31.41 9.60 -17.95
N ARG A 154 31.79 10.64 -17.20
CA ARG A 154 33.08 10.76 -16.52
C ARG A 154 32.94 10.92 -15.00
N CYS A 155 31.83 11.47 -14.54
CA CYS A 155 31.57 11.63 -13.11
C CYS A 155 31.34 10.25 -12.47
N ARG A 156 32.04 9.98 -11.36
CA ARG A 156 31.82 8.79 -10.53
C ARG A 156 30.84 9.14 -9.42
N VAL A 157 29.71 8.45 -9.36
CA VAL A 157 28.72 8.63 -8.31
C VAL A 157 28.75 7.42 -7.39
N THR A 158 28.70 7.65 -6.09
CA THR A 158 28.75 6.58 -5.09
C THR A 158 27.60 6.65 -4.10
N PHE A 159 27.10 5.50 -3.68
CA PHE A 159 26.16 5.36 -2.57
C PHE A 159 26.67 4.30 -1.59
N ARG A 160 26.71 4.63 -0.30
CA ARG A 160 27.07 3.72 0.79
C ARG A 160 25.84 3.34 1.58
N PRO A 161 25.41 2.06 1.55
CA PRO A 161 24.26 1.61 2.33
C PRO A 161 24.50 1.85 3.84
N PRO A 162 23.51 2.32 4.60
CA PRO A 162 23.64 2.60 6.04
C PRO A 162 24.00 1.37 6.89
N GLY A 163 23.60 0.17 6.46
CA GLY A 163 23.89 -1.10 7.13
C GLY A 163 25.31 -1.66 6.88
N GLY A 164 26.18 -0.88 6.24
CA GLY A 164 27.51 -1.35 5.82
C GLY A 164 27.46 -2.14 4.50
N GLY A 165 28.60 -2.58 4.03
CA GLY A 165 28.72 -3.29 2.76
C GLY A 165 29.50 -2.49 1.69
N ARG A 166 29.73 -3.14 0.54
CA ARG A 166 30.45 -2.49 -0.57
C ARG A 166 29.61 -1.34 -1.13
N PRO A 167 30.21 -0.16 -1.40
CA PRO A 167 29.52 0.95 -2.05
C PRO A 167 28.92 0.52 -3.40
N LEU A 168 27.80 1.12 -3.77
CA LEU A 168 27.29 1.10 -5.14
C LEU A 168 27.95 2.25 -5.90
N GLU A 169 28.49 1.95 -7.05
CA GLU A 169 29.06 2.91 -7.97
C GLU A 169 28.16 3.07 -9.18
N PHE A 170 28.09 4.27 -9.72
CA PHE A 170 27.32 4.63 -10.91
C PHE A 170 28.25 5.37 -11.88
N HIS A 171 28.26 4.93 -13.10
CA HIS A 171 29.06 5.50 -14.18
C HIS A 171 28.23 5.57 -15.45
N ARG A 172 28.56 6.49 -16.36
CA ARG A 172 27.84 6.64 -17.63
C ARG A 172 26.34 6.61 -17.40
N PHE A 173 25.86 7.62 -16.70
CA PHE A 173 24.48 7.64 -16.20
C PHE A 173 23.69 8.78 -16.80
N ALA A 174 22.35 8.61 -16.82
CA ALA A 174 21.39 9.68 -16.97
C ALA A 174 20.42 9.66 -15.78
N LEU A 175 20.11 10.82 -15.25
CA LEU A 175 19.14 11.06 -14.19
C LEU A 175 18.13 12.08 -14.68
N VAL A 176 16.85 11.72 -14.72
CA VAL A 176 15.77 12.58 -15.17
C VAL A 176 14.75 12.80 -14.06
N PRO A 177 14.29 14.03 -13.83
CA PRO A 177 13.27 14.29 -12.81
C PRO A 177 11.89 13.88 -13.29
N LEU A 178 11.04 13.45 -12.35
CA LEU A 178 9.62 13.19 -12.57
C LEU A 178 8.82 14.44 -12.21
N HIS A 179 8.14 15.02 -13.19
CA HIS A 179 7.39 16.26 -13.03
C HIS A 179 5.88 16.02 -13.02
N ARG A 180 5.19 16.61 -12.03
CA ARG A 180 3.74 16.73 -11.97
C ARG A 180 3.37 18.20 -11.98
N GLY A 181 3.12 18.74 -13.17
CA GLY A 181 2.95 20.17 -13.35
C GLY A 181 4.20 20.96 -12.93
N ARG A 182 4.07 21.77 -11.88
CA ARG A 182 5.20 22.54 -11.31
C ARG A 182 5.96 21.78 -10.23
N ASP A 183 5.47 20.66 -9.75
CA ASP A 183 6.08 19.91 -8.67
C ASP A 183 6.97 18.80 -9.20
N VAL A 184 8.02 18.48 -8.45
CA VAL A 184 8.88 17.34 -8.71
C VAL A 184 8.49 16.25 -7.73
N VAL A 185 8.07 15.09 -8.25
CA VAL A 185 7.57 13.95 -7.46
C VAL A 185 8.58 12.82 -7.32
N GLY A 186 9.72 12.91 -8.02
CA GLY A 186 10.74 11.89 -8.00
C GLY A 186 11.79 12.06 -9.07
N ALA A 187 12.55 11.00 -9.34
CA ALA A 187 13.53 10.93 -10.43
C ALA A 187 13.73 9.49 -10.90
N ILE A 188 14.16 9.33 -12.15
CA ILE A 188 14.66 8.06 -12.71
C ILE A 188 16.14 8.20 -12.98
N LEU A 189 16.93 7.26 -12.49
CA LEU A 189 18.36 7.09 -12.80
C LEU A 189 18.52 5.82 -13.63
N ALA A 190 19.28 5.90 -14.71
CA ALA A 190 19.75 4.74 -15.46
C ALA A 190 21.26 4.83 -15.69
N ASP A 191 21.97 3.70 -15.61
CA ASP A 191 23.42 3.69 -15.77
C ASP A 191 23.95 2.49 -16.55
N ASN A 192 25.21 2.64 -17.02
CA ASN A 192 25.99 1.63 -17.73
C ASN A 192 27.29 1.33 -17.00
N VAL A 193 27.18 0.85 -15.75
CA VAL A 193 28.30 0.73 -14.81
C VAL A 193 29.25 -0.43 -15.14
N PHE A 194 28.78 -1.51 -15.79
CA PHE A 194 29.58 -2.71 -16.02
C PHE A 194 30.46 -2.60 -17.26
N ALA A 195 31.42 -3.53 -17.41
CA ALA A 195 32.29 -3.61 -18.57
C ALA A 195 31.47 -3.76 -19.87
N GLY A 196 31.92 -3.15 -20.96
CA GLY A 196 31.20 -3.12 -22.24
C GLY A 196 30.04 -2.11 -22.30
N GLY A 197 29.71 -1.40 -21.19
CA GLY A 197 28.69 -0.38 -21.19
C GLY A 197 29.01 0.79 -22.11
N ARG A 198 28.05 1.19 -22.95
CA ARG A 198 28.18 2.33 -23.85
C ARG A 198 28.08 3.67 -23.10
N GLU A 199 28.58 4.73 -23.72
CA GLU A 199 28.36 6.09 -23.25
C GLU A 199 26.87 6.47 -23.37
N VAL A 200 26.43 7.33 -22.47
CA VAL A 200 25.10 7.93 -22.52
C VAL A 200 25.14 9.16 -23.42
N ASP A 201 24.26 9.20 -24.38
CA ASP A 201 24.14 10.30 -25.33
C ASP A 201 22.88 11.19 -25.09
N ALA A 202 22.71 12.22 -25.88
CA ALA A 202 21.58 13.13 -25.77
C ALA A 202 20.23 12.45 -26.08
N GLN A 203 20.24 11.43 -26.93
CA GLN A 203 19.06 10.69 -27.33
C GLN A 203 18.59 9.74 -26.20
N ASP A 204 19.52 9.19 -25.42
CA ASP A 204 19.21 8.43 -24.21
C ASP A 204 18.49 9.30 -23.18
N VAL A 205 18.99 10.50 -22.95
CA VAL A 205 18.37 11.48 -22.05
C VAL A 205 16.97 11.83 -22.50
N GLU A 206 16.75 12.05 -23.80
CA GLU A 206 15.42 12.38 -24.33
C GLU A 206 14.46 11.18 -24.25
N SER A 207 14.94 9.96 -24.49
CA SER A 207 14.17 8.75 -24.32
C SER A 207 13.75 8.55 -22.87
N LEU A 208 14.67 8.72 -21.90
CA LEU A 208 14.37 8.67 -20.47
C LEU A 208 13.39 9.79 -20.05
N ARG A 209 13.46 10.97 -20.66
CA ARG A 209 12.45 12.03 -20.46
C ARG A 209 11.06 11.58 -20.89
N GLY A 210 10.95 10.96 -22.07
CA GLY A 210 9.69 10.35 -22.52
C GLY A 210 9.14 9.35 -21.50
N VAL A 211 10.00 8.43 -21.05
CA VAL A 211 9.66 7.46 -20.01
C VAL A 211 9.28 8.13 -18.68
N SER A 212 9.97 9.20 -18.28
CA SER A 212 9.66 9.92 -17.03
C SER A 212 8.25 10.52 -17.03
N ASN A 213 7.77 10.99 -18.19
CA ASN A 213 6.40 11.47 -18.33
C ASN A 213 5.38 10.33 -18.19
N LEU A 214 5.66 9.16 -18.78
CA LEU A 214 4.81 7.97 -18.63
C LEU A 214 4.79 7.45 -17.19
N VAL A 215 5.91 7.43 -16.50
CA VAL A 215 5.99 7.07 -15.05
C VAL A 215 5.17 8.06 -14.21
N THR A 216 5.27 9.35 -14.50
CA THR A 216 4.47 10.36 -13.79
C THR A 216 2.96 10.12 -13.98
N LEU A 217 2.55 9.86 -15.23
CA LEU A 217 1.15 9.53 -15.54
C LEU A 217 0.70 8.25 -14.81
N ALA A 218 1.54 7.22 -14.76
CA ALA A 218 1.25 5.99 -14.03
C ALA A 218 1.07 6.24 -12.52
N ILE A 219 1.92 7.07 -11.92
CA ILE A 219 1.80 7.46 -10.51
C ILE A 219 0.49 8.18 -10.25
N ASP A 220 0.13 9.14 -11.09
CA ASP A 220 -1.11 9.92 -10.91
C ASP A 220 -2.35 9.02 -11.09
N ARG A 221 -2.34 8.12 -12.07
CA ARG A 221 -3.40 7.13 -12.28
C ARG A 221 -3.55 6.19 -11.08
N ALA A 222 -2.46 5.62 -10.58
CA ALA A 222 -2.50 4.72 -9.42
C ALA A 222 -3.00 5.44 -8.15
N ARG A 223 -2.57 6.70 -7.93
CA ARG A 223 -3.05 7.52 -6.81
C ARG A 223 -4.53 7.87 -6.93
N LEU A 224 -4.99 8.21 -8.13
CA LEU A 224 -6.41 8.48 -8.38
C LEU A 224 -7.25 7.23 -8.13
N TYR A 225 -6.82 6.08 -8.65
CA TYR A 225 -7.50 4.81 -8.41
C TYR A 225 -7.57 4.46 -6.92
N GLU A 226 -6.46 4.60 -6.19
CA GLU A 226 -6.44 4.35 -4.75
C GLU A 226 -7.36 5.32 -3.98
N ARG A 227 -7.43 6.59 -4.36
CA ARG A 227 -8.38 7.56 -3.78
C ARG A 227 -9.82 7.16 -4.06
N MET A 228 -10.14 6.79 -5.31
CA MET A 228 -11.48 6.33 -5.68
C MET A 228 -11.86 5.06 -4.90
N ARG A 229 -10.93 4.12 -4.78
CA ARG A 229 -11.12 2.90 -4.01
C ARG A 229 -11.40 3.22 -2.54
N ARG A 230 -10.59 4.08 -1.91
CA ARG A 230 -10.81 4.50 -0.51
C ARG A 230 -12.17 5.17 -0.32
N LEU A 231 -12.57 6.05 -1.23
CA LEU A 231 -13.90 6.70 -1.17
C LEU A 231 -15.04 5.69 -1.35
N ALA A 232 -14.82 4.63 -2.13
CA ALA A 232 -15.82 3.59 -2.34
C ALA A 232 -15.86 2.53 -1.22
N GLU A 233 -14.77 2.30 -0.48
CA GLU A 233 -14.65 1.25 0.53
C GLU A 233 -14.78 1.74 1.97
N LEU A 234 -14.39 3.00 2.24
CA LEU A 234 -14.37 3.54 3.59
C LEU A 234 -15.58 4.45 3.87
N ASP A 235 -15.99 4.50 5.13
CA ASP A 235 -16.87 5.54 5.66
C ASP A 235 -16.09 6.83 5.86
N GLY A 236 -16.57 7.92 5.26
CA GLY A 236 -15.88 9.21 5.24
C GLY A 236 -15.73 9.88 6.61
N LEU A 237 -16.55 9.52 7.60
CA LEU A 237 -16.49 10.10 8.95
C LEU A 237 -15.52 9.36 9.86
N THR A 238 -15.63 8.02 9.89
CA THR A 238 -14.90 7.17 10.84
C THR A 238 -13.62 6.56 10.27
N GLY A 239 -13.52 6.54 8.94
CA GLY A 239 -12.43 5.87 8.22
C GLY A 239 -12.42 4.34 8.37
N LEU A 240 -13.47 3.74 8.91
CA LEU A 240 -13.70 2.31 8.90
C LEU A 240 -14.20 1.87 7.52
N LEU A 241 -14.22 0.57 7.25
CA LEU A 241 -14.91 0.05 6.07
C LEU A 241 -16.39 0.44 6.12
N ASN A 242 -17.00 0.65 4.97
CA ASN A 242 -18.45 0.91 4.89
C ASN A 242 -19.24 -0.41 4.82
N ARG A 243 -20.57 -0.30 4.97
CA ARG A 243 -21.50 -1.44 4.96
C ARG A 243 -21.38 -2.29 3.70
N ARG A 244 -21.26 -1.65 2.51
CA ARG A 244 -21.17 -2.38 1.23
C ARG A 244 -20.00 -3.38 1.24
N ILE A 245 -18.83 -2.97 1.72
CA ILE A 245 -17.65 -3.84 1.82
C ILE A 245 -17.86 -4.95 2.85
N CYS A 246 -18.57 -4.66 3.95
CA CYS A 246 -18.92 -5.70 4.92
C CYS A 246 -19.74 -6.81 4.27
N ASP A 247 -20.80 -6.43 3.56
CA ASP A 247 -21.72 -7.39 2.93
C ASP A 247 -21.00 -8.24 1.86
N GLU A 248 -20.13 -7.63 1.04
CA GLU A 248 -19.30 -8.33 0.05
C GLU A 248 -18.29 -9.30 0.68
N GLN A 249 -17.60 -8.86 1.74
CA GLN A 249 -16.52 -9.65 2.35
C GLN A 249 -17.06 -10.73 3.30
N LEU A 250 -18.16 -10.48 4.01
CA LEU A 250 -18.74 -11.43 4.95
C LEU A 250 -19.11 -12.74 4.27
N GLY A 251 -19.77 -12.68 3.11
CA GLY A 251 -20.11 -13.88 2.33
C GLY A 251 -18.89 -14.71 1.98
N ARG A 252 -17.88 -14.06 1.38
CA ARG A 252 -16.64 -14.72 0.99
C ARG A 252 -15.88 -15.34 2.17
N LEU A 253 -15.75 -14.60 3.27
CA LEU A 253 -15.05 -15.06 4.47
C LEU A 253 -15.80 -16.18 5.17
N LEU A 254 -17.14 -16.17 5.17
CA LEU A 254 -17.97 -17.23 5.73
C LEU A 254 -17.84 -18.52 4.91
N ASP A 255 -17.89 -18.44 3.58
CA ASP A 255 -17.66 -19.57 2.69
C ASP A 255 -16.26 -20.20 2.89
N GLU A 256 -15.23 -19.35 3.04
CA GLU A 256 -13.87 -19.82 3.32
C GLU A 256 -13.78 -20.49 4.70
N SER A 257 -14.41 -19.92 5.71
CA SER A 257 -14.53 -20.46 7.06
C SER A 257 -15.13 -21.85 7.05
N VAL A 258 -16.25 -22.04 6.36
CA VAL A 258 -16.94 -23.33 6.24
C VAL A 258 -16.06 -24.35 5.51
N ARG A 259 -15.46 -24.00 4.38
CA ARG A 259 -14.58 -24.89 3.61
C ARG A 259 -13.36 -25.35 4.40
N ARG A 260 -12.77 -24.47 5.20
CA ARG A 260 -11.58 -24.77 6.01
C ARG A 260 -11.88 -25.35 7.38
N GLY A 261 -13.14 -25.37 7.81
CA GLY A 261 -13.52 -25.75 9.16
C GLY A 261 -13.00 -24.80 10.24
N GLU A 262 -12.66 -23.57 9.86
CA GLU A 262 -12.16 -22.52 10.75
C GLU A 262 -13.31 -21.60 11.22
N PRO A 263 -13.47 -21.28 12.51
CA PRO A 263 -14.58 -20.46 12.96
C PRO A 263 -14.47 -19.02 12.53
N LEU A 264 -15.57 -18.39 12.11
CA LEU A 264 -15.70 -16.96 11.88
C LEU A 264 -16.77 -16.42 12.80
N SER A 265 -16.52 -15.27 13.43
CA SER A 265 -17.50 -14.58 14.29
C SER A 265 -17.83 -13.21 13.78
N LEU A 266 -19.10 -12.84 13.87
CA LEU A 266 -19.64 -11.51 13.60
C LEU A 266 -20.03 -10.85 14.92
N VAL A 267 -19.58 -9.63 15.13
CA VAL A 267 -19.98 -8.75 16.23
C VAL A 267 -20.70 -7.55 15.65
N LEU A 268 -21.97 -7.36 15.99
CA LEU A 268 -22.69 -6.12 15.72
C LEU A 268 -22.68 -5.25 16.98
N LEU A 269 -22.36 -3.97 16.81
CA LEU A 269 -22.31 -3.00 17.91
C LEU A 269 -23.20 -1.80 17.56
N ASP A 270 -23.79 -1.22 18.60
CA ASP A 270 -24.63 -0.04 18.45
C ASP A 270 -24.35 0.91 19.62
N LEU A 271 -24.25 2.20 19.33
CA LEU A 271 -24.01 3.24 20.32
C LEU A 271 -25.24 3.43 21.20
N ASP A 272 -25.06 3.23 22.50
CA ASP A 272 -26.12 3.43 23.47
C ASP A 272 -26.48 4.91 23.59
N ASN A 273 -27.76 5.23 23.44
CA ASN A 273 -28.30 6.57 23.61
C ASN A 273 -27.62 7.64 22.71
N PHE A 274 -27.25 7.31 21.48
CA PHE A 274 -26.58 8.23 20.57
C PHE A 274 -27.48 9.43 20.16
N LYS A 275 -28.77 9.20 19.92
CA LYS A 275 -29.70 10.26 19.59
C LYS A 275 -29.76 11.37 20.68
N PRO A 276 -29.91 11.05 21.98
CA PRO A 276 -29.78 12.05 23.04
C PRO A 276 -28.45 12.83 23.02
N ILE A 277 -27.33 12.23 22.66
CA ILE A 277 -26.04 12.93 22.54
C ILE A 277 -26.17 14.02 21.44
N ASN A 278 -26.70 13.66 20.28
CA ASN A 278 -26.90 14.62 19.19
C ASN A 278 -27.89 15.74 19.59
N ASP A 279 -28.99 15.37 20.25
CA ASP A 279 -30.05 16.32 20.62
C ASP A 279 -29.57 17.35 21.67
N HIS A 280 -28.69 16.94 22.61
CA HIS A 280 -28.20 17.83 23.66
C HIS A 280 -26.86 18.53 23.34
N CYS A 281 -25.95 17.87 22.63
CA CYS A 281 -24.61 18.38 22.36
C CYS A 281 -24.40 18.84 20.91
N GLY A 282 -25.39 18.58 20.03
CA GLY A 282 -25.31 18.88 18.60
C GLY A 282 -24.58 17.82 17.77
N HIS A 283 -24.89 17.75 16.48
CA HIS A 283 -24.30 16.82 15.51
C HIS A 283 -22.78 16.86 15.45
N PRO A 284 -22.07 18.01 15.57
CA PRO A 284 -20.62 18.01 15.55
C PRO A 284 -19.99 17.21 16.69
N VAL A 285 -20.63 17.16 17.87
CA VAL A 285 -20.17 16.34 19.00
C VAL A 285 -20.46 14.86 18.73
N GLY A 286 -21.64 14.55 18.16
CA GLY A 286 -21.95 13.19 17.71
C GLY A 286 -20.96 12.67 16.69
N ASP A 287 -20.54 13.49 15.73
CA ASP A 287 -19.51 13.15 14.77
C ASP A 287 -18.15 12.87 15.45
N ASP A 288 -17.77 13.66 16.46
CA ASP A 288 -16.55 13.42 17.22
C ASP A 288 -16.65 12.09 18.00
N VAL A 289 -17.80 11.76 18.58
CA VAL A 289 -18.08 10.46 19.22
C VAL A 289 -17.87 9.32 18.21
N LEU A 290 -18.49 9.41 17.03
CA LEU A 290 -18.38 8.37 16.00
C LEU A 290 -16.92 8.16 15.54
N ARG A 291 -16.15 9.24 15.35
CA ARG A 291 -14.71 9.18 15.01
C ARG A 291 -13.90 8.46 16.08
N GLU A 292 -14.14 8.80 17.36
CA GLU A 292 -13.42 8.17 18.48
C GLU A 292 -13.79 6.69 18.64
N VAL A 293 -15.06 6.34 18.47
CA VAL A 293 -15.50 4.94 18.43
C VAL A 293 -14.80 4.19 17.32
N GLY A 294 -14.78 4.73 16.10
CA GLY A 294 -14.06 4.13 14.98
C GLY A 294 -12.58 3.88 15.29
N ARG A 295 -11.89 4.85 15.91
CA ARG A 295 -10.49 4.68 16.36
C ARG A 295 -10.34 3.61 17.43
N ALA A 296 -11.24 3.58 18.44
CA ALA A 296 -11.22 2.61 19.50
C ALA A 296 -11.42 1.17 19.01
N LEU A 297 -12.34 0.97 18.05
CA LEU A 297 -12.58 -0.32 17.40
C LEU A 297 -11.33 -0.78 16.62
N ARG A 298 -10.82 0.07 15.72
CA ARG A 298 -9.62 -0.26 14.91
C ARG A 298 -8.41 -0.62 15.78
N ALA A 299 -8.14 0.16 16.83
CA ALA A 299 -7.02 -0.09 17.75
C ALA A 299 -7.21 -1.34 18.63
N GLY A 300 -8.42 -1.89 18.69
CA GLY A 300 -8.76 -3.08 19.47
C GLY A 300 -8.59 -4.40 18.72
N LEU A 301 -8.41 -4.37 17.40
CA LEU A 301 -8.51 -5.49 16.47
C LEU A 301 -7.15 -5.83 15.82
N ARG A 302 -7.05 -7.03 15.24
CA ARG A 302 -5.92 -7.47 14.43
C ARG A 302 -6.03 -6.92 13.01
N ALA A 303 -4.93 -6.89 12.27
CA ALA A 303 -4.92 -6.45 10.87
C ALA A 303 -5.79 -7.31 9.93
N VAL A 304 -6.05 -8.56 10.30
CA VAL A 304 -6.87 -9.50 9.54
C VAL A 304 -8.37 -9.42 9.88
N ASP A 305 -8.74 -8.71 10.94
CA ASP A 305 -10.12 -8.51 11.34
C ASP A 305 -10.71 -7.29 10.61
N LEU A 306 -11.99 -7.34 10.26
CA LEU A 306 -12.65 -6.21 9.61
C LEU A 306 -13.38 -5.37 10.65
N SER A 307 -13.22 -4.06 10.56
CA SER A 307 -14.00 -3.07 11.34
C SER A 307 -14.77 -2.17 10.38
N VAL A 308 -16.06 -2.05 10.59
CA VAL A 308 -17.03 -1.51 9.65
C VAL A 308 -17.94 -0.53 10.36
N ARG A 309 -18.29 0.59 9.73
CA ARG A 309 -19.46 1.38 10.08
C ARG A 309 -20.64 0.83 9.28
N TYR A 310 -21.56 0.16 9.98
CA TYR A 310 -22.67 -0.57 9.37
C TYR A 310 -23.91 0.29 9.13
N GLY A 311 -24.12 1.31 9.98
CA GLY A 311 -25.21 2.26 9.91
C GLY A 311 -24.81 3.62 10.48
N GLY A 312 -25.77 4.45 10.88
CA GLY A 312 -25.55 5.77 11.47
C GLY A 312 -24.70 5.70 12.74
N ASP A 313 -25.15 4.95 13.72
CA ASP A 313 -24.54 4.69 15.02
C ASP A 313 -24.22 3.20 15.23
N GLU A 314 -24.37 2.39 14.17
CA GLU A 314 -24.13 0.96 14.15
C GLU A 314 -22.75 0.63 13.55
N PHE A 315 -22.07 -0.34 14.15
CA PHE A 315 -20.78 -0.84 13.72
C PHE A 315 -20.82 -2.36 13.62
N ALA A 316 -19.95 -2.92 12.78
CA ALA A 316 -19.76 -4.36 12.69
C ALA A 316 -18.25 -4.71 12.76
N VAL A 317 -17.96 -5.87 13.32
CA VAL A 317 -16.62 -6.44 13.35
C VAL A 317 -16.69 -7.89 12.89
N VAL A 318 -15.90 -8.26 11.89
CA VAL A 318 -15.75 -9.64 11.43
C VAL A 318 -14.42 -10.17 11.96
N LEU A 319 -14.49 -11.19 12.79
CA LEU A 319 -13.33 -11.83 13.43
C LEU A 319 -13.04 -13.16 12.75
N THR A 320 -11.97 -13.23 11.98
CA THR A 320 -11.54 -14.45 11.30
C THR A 320 -10.87 -15.42 12.28
N ARG A 321 -11.04 -16.74 12.07
CA ARG A 321 -10.45 -17.81 12.90
C ARG A 321 -10.71 -17.60 14.39
N THR A 322 -11.93 -17.16 14.74
CA THR A 322 -12.27 -16.78 16.11
C THR A 322 -13.58 -17.47 16.53
N ARG A 323 -13.53 -18.25 17.61
CA ARG A 323 -14.69 -18.94 18.19
C ARG A 323 -15.52 -17.96 19.01
N LEU A 324 -16.79 -18.33 19.28
CA LEU A 324 -17.74 -17.50 20.01
C LEU A 324 -17.20 -16.99 21.37
N ALA A 325 -16.57 -17.83 22.16
CA ALA A 325 -16.04 -17.44 23.48
C ALA A 325 -14.93 -16.38 23.37
N ASP A 326 -14.06 -16.50 22.34
CA ASP A 326 -13.02 -15.52 22.06
C ASP A 326 -13.59 -14.23 21.50
N ALA A 327 -14.56 -14.34 20.61
CA ALA A 327 -15.26 -13.20 20.03
C ALA A 327 -16.01 -12.38 21.10
N LEU A 328 -16.61 -13.04 22.09
CA LEU A 328 -17.21 -12.36 23.24
C LEU A 328 -16.17 -11.59 24.03
N ARG A 329 -15.00 -12.18 24.31
CA ARG A 329 -13.90 -11.47 25.00
C ARG A 329 -13.43 -10.24 24.20
N VAL A 330 -13.36 -10.35 22.87
CA VAL A 330 -13.04 -9.21 22.01
C VAL A 330 -14.14 -8.16 22.09
N ALA A 331 -15.41 -8.54 21.95
CA ALA A 331 -16.54 -7.61 22.03
C ALA A 331 -16.57 -6.86 23.39
N GLU A 332 -16.39 -7.55 24.50
CA GLU A 332 -16.29 -6.93 25.83
C GLU A 332 -15.11 -5.97 25.96
N LYS A 333 -13.96 -6.34 25.36
CA LYS A 333 -12.78 -5.44 25.30
C LYS A 333 -13.11 -4.18 24.51
N LEU A 334 -13.84 -4.30 23.39
CA LEU A 334 -14.28 -3.15 22.59
C LEU A 334 -15.26 -2.27 23.37
N CYS A 335 -16.26 -2.84 24.07
CA CYS A 335 -17.15 -2.09 24.96
C CYS A 335 -16.36 -1.29 26.00
N ARG A 336 -15.39 -1.92 26.68
CA ARG A 336 -14.53 -1.22 27.65
C ARG A 336 -13.72 -0.09 27.04
N ARG A 337 -13.19 -0.28 25.81
CA ARG A 337 -12.45 0.77 25.09
C ARG A 337 -13.34 1.96 24.74
N VAL A 338 -14.55 1.70 24.27
CA VAL A 338 -15.52 2.77 23.97
C VAL A 338 -15.90 3.52 25.24
N ARG A 339 -16.15 2.82 26.34
CA ARG A 339 -16.44 3.44 27.66
C ARG A 339 -15.29 4.32 28.16
N ALA A 340 -14.07 4.04 27.76
CA ALA A 340 -12.90 4.83 28.13
C ALA A 340 -12.72 6.10 27.28
N ILE A 341 -13.51 6.32 26.25
CA ILE A 341 -13.44 7.52 25.41
C ILE A 341 -13.72 8.76 26.27
N ARG A 342 -12.93 9.79 26.05
CA ARG A 342 -13.09 11.12 26.69
C ARG A 342 -12.99 12.17 25.61
N LEU A 343 -14.00 13.01 25.50
CA LEU A 343 -14.02 14.12 24.57
C LEU A 343 -13.67 15.42 25.29
N SER A 344 -12.61 16.08 24.83
CA SER A 344 -12.17 17.34 25.43
C SER A 344 -13.22 18.46 25.33
N ARG A 345 -14.04 18.41 24.25
CA ARG A 345 -15.12 19.40 24.02
C ARG A 345 -16.28 19.30 25.00
N VAL A 346 -16.55 18.09 25.54
CA VAL A 346 -17.67 17.84 26.46
C VAL A 346 -17.16 17.00 27.62
N PRO A 347 -16.49 17.62 28.62
CA PRO A 347 -16.00 16.91 29.80
C PRO A 347 -17.18 16.23 30.51
N GLY A 348 -17.02 14.94 30.84
CA GLY A 348 -18.05 14.16 31.54
C GLY A 348 -19.04 13.40 30.64
N LEU A 349 -19.04 13.61 29.33
CA LEU A 349 -19.83 12.78 28.42
C LEU A 349 -19.39 11.32 28.52
N ARG A 350 -20.36 10.44 28.78
CA ARG A 350 -20.16 8.99 28.81
C ARG A 350 -20.68 8.38 27.52
N VAL A 351 -19.82 7.63 26.85
CA VAL A 351 -20.16 6.90 25.62
C VAL A 351 -20.07 5.41 25.94
N SER A 352 -21.08 4.63 25.54
CA SER A 352 -21.04 3.17 25.62
C SER A 352 -21.61 2.54 24.35
N VAL A 353 -21.34 1.25 24.17
CA VAL A 353 -21.89 0.44 23.08
C VAL A 353 -22.43 -0.88 23.64
N SER A 354 -23.52 -1.33 23.08
CA SER A 354 -24.01 -2.70 23.25
C SER A 354 -23.54 -3.54 22.07
N ALA A 355 -23.24 -4.81 22.29
CA ALA A 355 -22.74 -5.72 21.27
C ALA A 355 -23.48 -7.05 21.24
N GLY A 356 -23.77 -7.56 20.04
CA GLY A 356 -24.28 -8.91 19.80
C GLY A 356 -23.27 -9.73 19.03
N VAL A 357 -23.01 -10.97 19.45
CA VAL A 357 -21.96 -11.82 18.91
C VAL A 357 -22.54 -13.12 18.40
N ALA A 358 -22.32 -13.46 17.11
CA ALA A 358 -22.66 -14.73 16.50
C ALA A 358 -21.43 -15.38 15.86
N CYS A 359 -21.39 -16.71 15.82
CA CYS A 359 -20.26 -17.47 15.27
C CYS A 359 -20.75 -18.54 14.28
N SER A 360 -20.03 -18.73 13.18
CA SER A 360 -20.32 -19.78 12.17
C SER A 360 -20.38 -21.19 12.79
N ALA A 361 -19.55 -21.45 13.80
CA ALA A 361 -19.55 -22.72 14.54
C ALA A 361 -20.85 -23.02 15.30
N GLN A 362 -21.77 -22.06 15.40
CA GLN A 362 -23.12 -22.26 15.94
C GLN A 362 -24.12 -22.77 14.89
N GLY A 363 -23.67 -23.11 13.69
CA GLY A 363 -24.48 -23.64 12.58
C GLY A 363 -24.96 -22.58 11.59
N PHE A 364 -24.46 -21.34 11.67
CA PHE A 364 -24.77 -20.30 10.71
C PHE A 364 -23.82 -20.39 9.51
N VAL A 365 -24.34 -20.87 8.39
CA VAL A 365 -23.59 -21.02 7.12
C VAL A 365 -23.96 -19.96 6.08
N GLU A 366 -25.02 -19.19 6.33
CA GLU A 366 -25.52 -18.10 5.48
C GLU A 366 -25.24 -16.74 6.14
N PRO A 367 -24.71 -15.74 5.40
CA PRO A 367 -24.43 -14.41 5.94
C PRO A 367 -25.65 -13.75 6.59
N ALA A 368 -26.82 -13.88 5.97
CA ALA A 368 -28.07 -13.32 6.50
C ALA A 368 -28.47 -13.95 7.85
N ALA A 369 -28.30 -15.27 7.99
CA ALA A 369 -28.63 -15.98 9.23
C ALA A 369 -27.64 -15.60 10.36
N LEU A 370 -26.35 -15.48 10.04
CA LEU A 370 -25.33 -15.05 10.99
C LEU A 370 -25.58 -13.62 11.47
N THR A 371 -25.93 -12.71 10.54
CA THR A 371 -26.24 -11.30 10.85
C THR A 371 -27.51 -11.21 11.70
N ALA A 372 -28.58 -11.92 11.36
CA ALA A 372 -29.80 -11.93 12.16
C ALA A 372 -29.59 -12.48 13.57
N ALA A 373 -28.73 -13.50 13.74
CA ALA A 373 -28.40 -14.03 15.04
C ALA A 373 -27.60 -13.03 15.91
N ALA A 374 -26.65 -12.31 15.28
CA ALA A 374 -25.91 -11.25 15.97
C ALA A 374 -26.82 -10.08 16.36
N ASP A 375 -27.75 -9.68 15.49
CA ASP A 375 -28.73 -8.62 15.76
C ASP A 375 -29.65 -8.96 16.93
N GLN A 376 -30.20 -10.16 16.95
CA GLN A 376 -30.99 -10.65 18.10
C GLN A 376 -30.19 -10.64 19.41
N ALA A 377 -28.90 -10.99 19.37
CA ALA A 377 -28.02 -10.92 20.51
C ALA A 377 -27.79 -9.48 20.96
N LEU A 378 -27.58 -8.55 20.01
CA LEU A 378 -27.46 -7.11 20.29
C LEU A 378 -28.71 -6.55 20.94
N TYR A 379 -29.88 -6.92 20.44
CA TYR A 379 -31.16 -6.53 21.05
C TYR A 379 -31.27 -7.01 22.52
N ARG A 380 -30.82 -8.25 22.83
CA ARG A 380 -30.77 -8.73 24.21
C ARG A 380 -29.82 -7.90 25.07
N ALA A 381 -28.59 -7.61 24.57
CA ALA A 381 -27.64 -6.77 25.30
C ALA A 381 -28.23 -5.40 25.66
N LYS A 382 -28.98 -4.78 24.74
CA LYS A 382 -29.68 -3.52 25.00
C LYS A 382 -30.77 -3.64 26.06
N ARG A 383 -31.54 -4.74 26.05
CA ARG A 383 -32.63 -4.98 27.03
C ARG A 383 -32.09 -5.30 28.44
N GLU A 384 -30.97 -5.98 28.53
CA GLU A 384 -30.34 -6.41 29.79
C GLU A 384 -29.54 -5.29 30.49
N GLY A 385 -29.63 -4.05 30.01
CA GLY A 385 -29.04 -2.88 30.67
C GLY A 385 -27.92 -2.22 29.90
N ARG A 386 -27.74 -2.54 28.60
CA ARG A 386 -26.74 -1.90 27.71
C ARG A 386 -25.29 -2.09 28.16
N ASP A 387 -24.34 -1.43 27.44
CA ASP A 387 -22.90 -1.39 27.75
C ASP A 387 -22.28 -2.76 27.99
N ARG A 388 -22.65 -3.75 27.18
CA ARG A 388 -22.25 -5.17 27.29
C ARG A 388 -22.27 -5.90 25.97
N ALA A 389 -21.65 -7.08 25.95
CA ALA A 389 -21.78 -8.04 24.88
C ALA A 389 -22.72 -9.20 25.27
N ALA A 390 -23.51 -9.67 24.30
CA ALA A 390 -24.38 -10.85 24.47
C ALA A 390 -24.11 -11.84 23.31
N PRO A 391 -24.06 -13.19 23.59
CA PRO A 391 -23.88 -14.20 22.56
C PRO A 391 -25.19 -14.50 21.84
N ALA A 392 -25.14 -14.84 20.55
CA ALA A 392 -26.25 -15.45 19.86
C ALA A 392 -26.57 -16.87 20.40
N SER A 393 -27.84 -17.27 20.32
CA SER A 393 -28.23 -18.68 20.51
C SER A 393 -27.78 -19.48 19.30
N ALA A 394 -27.54 -20.80 19.49
CA ALA A 394 -27.23 -21.68 18.35
C ALA A 394 -28.38 -21.72 17.33
N ALA A 395 -28.04 -21.99 16.08
CA ALA A 395 -29.04 -22.18 15.04
C ALA A 395 -30.00 -23.34 15.40
N PRO A 396 -31.27 -23.25 15.00
CA PRO A 396 -32.22 -24.36 15.21
C PRO A 396 -31.68 -25.68 14.63
N GLY A 397 -31.69 -26.75 15.45
CA GLY A 397 -31.27 -28.09 15.00
C GLY A 397 -29.79 -28.44 15.24
N VAL A 398 -28.97 -27.55 15.75
CA VAL A 398 -27.58 -27.85 16.13
C VAL A 398 -27.53 -28.31 17.59
N PRO A 399 -27.12 -29.55 17.92
CA PRO A 399 -27.03 -30.01 19.29
C PRO A 399 -25.99 -29.19 20.05
N ARG A 400 -26.34 -28.70 21.24
CA ARG A 400 -25.40 -28.07 22.17
C ARG A 400 -24.29 -29.07 22.51
N ARG A 401 -23.10 -28.88 21.97
CA ARG A 401 -21.92 -29.55 22.52
C ARG A 401 -21.66 -28.94 23.89
N GLU A 402 -22.14 -29.58 24.94
CA GLU A 402 -21.73 -29.29 26.32
C GLU A 402 -20.21 -29.43 26.40
N GLY A 403 -19.58 -28.43 27.06
CA GLY A 403 -18.14 -28.30 27.12
C GLY A 403 -17.50 -29.56 27.66
N ALA A 404 -16.55 -30.10 26.92
CA ALA A 404 -15.56 -31.00 27.44
C ALA A 404 -14.78 -30.23 28.54
N ARG A 405 -15.11 -30.52 29.79
CA ARG A 405 -14.21 -30.29 30.92
C ARG A 405 -13.07 -31.30 30.80
N GLY A 406 -11.89 -30.83 30.67
CA GLY A 406 -10.63 -31.54 30.69
C GLY A 406 -9.50 -30.51 30.79
#